data_afbe3ba1b499d4c3560a3b01b7e660cf
#
_entry.id   afbe3ba1b499d4c3560a3b01b7e660cf
#
_cell.length_a   1.000
_cell.length_b   1.000
_cell.length_c   1.000
_cell.angle_alpha   90.00
_cell.angle_beta   90.00
_cell.angle_gamma   90.00
#
_symmetry.space_group_name_H-M   'P 1'
#
loop_
_entity.id
_entity.type
_entity.pdbx_description
1 polymer ?
#
loop_
_entity_poly.entity_id
_entity_poly.type
_entity_poly.pdbx_seq_one_letter_code
_entity_poly.pdbx_strand_id
1 'polypeptide(L)' 'KKHYAAALKITPKHVGALEYQGELFITLGDLNAAEQNLKKINSICWLYCKEKKMLENALKEARKN' A
#
# COMPACT_ATOMS: atom_id res chain seq x y z
N LYS A 1 -0.78 10.12 10.25
CA LYS A 1 -1.03 8.72 10.52
C LYS A 1 -2.45 8.45 10.96
N LYS A 2 -2.90 9.23 11.92
CA LYS A 2 -4.26 9.10 12.40
C LYS A 2 -5.26 9.30 11.28
N HIS A 3 -4.96 10.23 10.40
CA HIS A 3 -5.84 10.53 9.29
C HIS A 3 -5.94 9.35 8.33
N TYR A 4 -4.81 8.70 8.11
CA TYR A 4 -4.82 7.55 7.22
C TYR A 4 -5.58 6.38 7.81
N ALA A 5 -5.37 6.15 9.08
CA ALA A 5 -6.10 5.08 9.75
C ALA A 5 -7.59 5.34 9.69
N ALA A 6 -7.99 6.59 9.92
CA ALA A 6 -9.39 6.95 9.86
C ALA A 6 -9.96 6.79 8.46
N ALA A 7 -9.19 7.22 7.45
CA ALA A 7 -9.63 7.12 6.07
C ALA A 7 -9.82 5.67 5.66
N LEU A 8 -8.88 4.81 6.03
CA LEU A 8 -8.98 3.39 5.69
C LEU A 8 -10.15 2.73 6.41
N LYS A 9 -10.45 3.21 7.59
CA LYS A 9 -11.54 2.66 8.37
C LYS A 9 -12.88 3.03 7.76
N ILE A 10 -13.00 4.28 7.31
CA ILE A 10 -14.24 4.78 6.75
C ILE A 10 -14.44 4.33 5.33
N THR A 11 -13.35 4.38 4.55
CA THR A 11 -13.39 3.97 3.15
C THR A 11 -12.29 2.97 2.88
N PRO A 12 -12.51 1.70 3.21
CA PRO A 12 -11.48 0.68 3.02
C PRO A 12 -11.05 0.51 1.57
N LYS A 13 -11.83 1.06 0.65
CA LYS A 13 -11.50 0.99 -0.77
C LYS A 13 -10.66 2.16 -1.24
N HIS A 14 -10.12 2.92 -0.34
CA HIS A 14 -9.32 4.09 -0.70
C HIS A 14 -7.92 3.63 -1.09
N VAL A 15 -7.75 3.33 -2.36
CA VAL A 15 -6.53 2.72 -2.87
C VAL A 15 -5.32 3.65 -2.73
N GLY A 16 -5.54 4.94 -2.95
CA GLY A 16 -4.47 5.91 -2.82
C GLY A 16 -3.87 5.95 -1.42
N ALA A 17 -4.73 5.87 -0.42
CA ALA A 17 -4.26 5.88 0.97
C ALA A 17 -3.50 4.61 1.30
N LEU A 18 -3.97 3.48 0.76
CA LEU A 18 -3.29 2.20 0.98
C LEU A 18 -1.89 2.22 0.35
N GLU A 19 -1.79 2.79 -0.83
CA GLU A 19 -0.50 2.88 -1.51
C GLU A 19 0.46 3.79 -0.74
N TYR A 20 -0.02 4.93 -0.33
CA TYR A 20 0.82 5.86 0.42
C TYR A 20 1.29 5.26 1.75
N GLN A 21 0.38 4.62 2.45
CA GLN A 21 0.72 3.97 3.70
C GLN A 21 1.71 2.84 3.47
N GLY A 22 1.54 2.11 2.37
CA GLY A 22 2.46 1.05 2.02
C GLY A 22 3.87 1.57 1.83
N GLU A 23 4.02 2.70 1.17
CA GLU A 23 5.32 3.28 0.98
C GLU A 23 5.94 3.75 2.29
N LEU A 24 5.10 4.26 3.19
CA LEU A 24 5.58 4.63 4.51
C LEU A 24 6.12 3.42 5.26
N PHE A 25 5.43 2.30 5.17
CA PHE A 25 5.90 1.07 5.80
C PHE A 25 7.25 0.65 5.23
N ILE A 26 7.43 0.79 3.92
CA ILE A 26 8.71 0.48 3.30
C ILE A 26 9.81 1.37 3.86
N THR A 27 9.53 2.64 3.99
CA THR A 27 10.49 3.59 4.57
C THR A 27 10.88 3.19 5.98
N LEU A 28 9.93 2.67 6.74
CA LEU A 28 10.18 2.23 8.11
C LEU A 28 10.81 0.85 8.18
N GLY A 29 10.97 0.19 7.06
CA GLY A 29 11.56 -1.14 7.04
C GLY A 29 10.57 -2.25 7.32
N ASP A 30 9.28 -1.93 7.36
CA ASP A 30 8.24 -2.92 7.64
C ASP A 30 7.65 -3.43 6.34
N LEU A 31 8.40 -4.30 5.68
CA LEU A 31 8.00 -4.81 4.37
C LEU A 31 6.77 -5.69 4.46
N ASN A 32 6.60 -6.38 5.58
CA ASN A 32 5.42 -7.23 5.77
C ASN A 32 4.15 -6.39 5.75
N ALA A 33 4.16 -5.27 6.46
CA ALA A 33 3.00 -4.39 6.48
C ALA A 33 2.71 -3.81 5.11
N ALA A 34 3.77 -3.44 4.38
CA ALA A 34 3.61 -2.93 3.03
C ALA A 34 2.99 -3.98 2.12
N GLU A 35 3.41 -5.22 2.29
CA GLU A 35 2.87 -6.32 1.50
C GLU A 35 1.39 -6.55 1.80
N GLN A 36 1.01 -6.42 3.06
CA GLN A 36 -0.39 -6.52 3.43
C GLN A 36 -1.22 -5.47 2.72
N ASN A 37 -0.70 -4.26 2.66
CA ASN A 37 -1.40 -3.19 1.96
C ASN A 37 -1.51 -3.48 0.48
N LEU A 38 -0.47 -4.05 -0.10
CA LEU A 38 -0.51 -4.43 -1.51
C LEU A 38 -1.60 -5.46 -1.78
N LYS A 39 -1.74 -6.42 -0.88
CA LYS A 39 -2.80 -7.41 -1.01
C LYS A 39 -4.17 -6.77 -0.93
N LYS A 40 -4.33 -5.80 -0.07
CA LYS A 40 -5.60 -5.09 0.04
C LYS A 40 -5.92 -4.33 -1.25
N ILE A 41 -4.90 -3.67 -1.81
CA ILE A 41 -5.09 -2.98 -3.08
C ILE A 41 -5.48 -3.98 -4.16
N ASN A 42 -4.83 -5.13 -4.18
CA ASN A 42 -5.15 -6.18 -5.16
C ASN A 42 -6.60 -6.61 -5.09
N SER A 43 -7.14 -6.73 -3.89
CA SER A 43 -8.50 -7.19 -3.74
C SER A 43 -9.52 -6.12 -4.13
N ILE A 44 -9.11 -4.86 -4.04
CA ILE A 44 -10.01 -3.76 -4.42
C ILE A 44 -9.89 -3.45 -5.90
N CYS A 45 -8.67 -3.44 -6.39
CA CYS A 45 -8.39 -3.03 -7.76
C CYS A 45 -7.63 -4.16 -8.45
N TRP A 46 -8.37 -5.07 -9.03
CA TRP A 46 -7.76 -6.27 -9.60
C TRP A 46 -7.39 -6.15 -11.06
N LEU A 47 -7.94 -5.16 -11.75
CA LEU A 47 -7.69 -5.04 -13.18
C LEU A 47 -6.46 -4.20 -13.47
N TYR A 48 -6.64 -2.91 -13.46
CA TYR A 48 -5.60 -1.99 -13.89
C TYR A 48 -5.53 -0.86 -12.90
N CYS A 49 -4.50 -0.87 -12.11
CA CYS A 49 -4.42 0.06 -11.01
C CYS A 49 -3.01 0.60 -10.88
N LYS A 50 -2.89 1.91 -11.08
CA LYS A 50 -1.61 2.58 -10.99
C LYS A 50 -1.01 2.46 -9.60
N GLU A 51 -1.82 2.60 -8.58
CA GLU A 51 -1.35 2.52 -7.20
C GLU A 51 -0.79 1.16 -6.87
N LYS A 52 -1.41 0.12 -7.39
CA LYS A 52 -0.93 -1.24 -7.18
C LYS A 52 0.47 -1.39 -7.76
N LYS A 53 0.67 -0.91 -8.97
CA LYS A 53 1.95 -1.02 -9.63
C LYS A 53 3.02 -0.22 -8.90
N MET A 54 2.66 0.95 -8.43
CA MET A 54 3.60 1.80 -7.71
C MET A 54 4.09 1.11 -6.44
N LEU A 55 3.17 0.54 -5.67
CA LEU A 55 3.56 -0.13 -4.44
C LEU A 55 4.34 -1.41 -4.73
N GLU A 56 3.95 -2.13 -5.76
CA GLU A 56 4.66 -3.32 -6.19
C GLU A 56 6.11 -2.99 -6.51
N ASN A 57 6.32 -1.94 -7.28
CA ASN A 57 7.67 -1.53 -7.66
C ASN A 57 8.48 -1.08 -6.45
N ALA A 58 7.84 -0.34 -5.55
CA ALA A 58 8.54 0.12 -4.34
C ALA A 58 8.99 -1.07 -3.48
N LEU A 59 8.14 -2.07 -3.35
CA LEU A 59 8.49 -3.27 -2.59
C LEU A 59 9.63 -4.02 -3.26
N LYS A 60 9.57 -4.12 -4.56
CA LYS A 60 10.61 -4.80 -5.32
C LYS A 60 11.96 -4.13 -5.10
N GLU A 61 11.99 -2.80 -5.18
CA GLU A 61 13.23 -2.07 -4.98
C GLU A 61 13.75 -2.23 -3.55
N ALA A 62 12.84 -2.22 -2.59
CA ALA A 62 13.26 -2.38 -1.20
C ALA A 62 13.87 -3.75 -0.95
N ARG A 63 13.34 -4.77 -1.61
CA ARG A 63 13.84 -6.14 -1.43
C ARG A 63 15.17 -6.39 -2.11
N LYS A 64 15.48 -5.59 -3.10
CA LYS A 64 16.76 -5.72 -3.78
C LYS A 64 17.92 -5.35 -2.88
N ASN A 65 17.69 -4.44 -1.97
CA ASN A 65 18.72 -4.01 -1.05
C ASN A 65 18.79 -4.91 0.15
#